data_d823044122647263ca9b333b0a8496d0
#
_entry.id   d823044122647263ca9b333b0a8496d0
#
_cell.length_a   1.000
_cell.length_b   1.000
_cell.length_c   1.000
_cell.angle_alpha   90.00
_cell.angle_beta   90.00
_cell.angle_gamma   90.00
#
_symmetry.space_group_name_H-M   'P 1'
#
loop_
_entity.id
_entity.type
_entity.pdbx_description
1 polymer ?
#
loop_
_entity_poly.entity_id
_entity_poly.type
_entity_poly.pdbx_seq_one_letter_code
_entity_poly.pdbx_strand_id
1 'polypeptide(L)'
;GDIVGRSGREGVLRHLPDLKVRLKPDFIVVNGENAAGGFGITEKIAQELFDAGVDCVTLGNHAWDQKELLGQIGRLPQLVRPINYPEGTPGRGFTILPARNGRHKVMVINAMGRVFMDPLDDPFPPVEKVLNIHRLGGARMGPAGVDAIIMDMHAEASSEKMIMGHVLDGRVSLVVGTHCHVPTADLQILNGGTAYQTDAGMCGDYDTVIGMKKEAAIHKMLRKTPGERYSPGENDATVSVCGVFVETDDRTGLAKRAEAVRIGGRLGQSLPTG
;
A
#
# COMPACT_ATOMS: atom_id res chain seq x y z
N GLY A 1 4.29 2.00 -2.18
CA GLY A 1 3.22 2.79 -2.78
C GLY A 1 2.54 2.05 -3.92
N ASP A 2 1.65 2.75 -4.61
CA ASP A 2 0.77 2.18 -5.65
C ASP A 2 1.55 1.79 -6.90
N ILE A 3 1.47 0.53 -7.31
CA ILE A 3 2.09 0.08 -8.55
C ILE A 3 1.18 0.44 -9.72
N VAL A 4 1.65 1.30 -10.63
CA VAL A 4 0.87 1.76 -11.78
C VAL A 4 1.37 1.14 -13.09
N GLY A 5 0.54 0.30 -13.68
CA GLY A 5 0.78 -0.30 -15.00
C GLY A 5 2.00 -1.21 -15.08
N ARG A 6 2.40 -1.51 -16.32
CA ARG A 6 3.56 -2.37 -16.62
C ARG A 6 4.87 -1.74 -16.13
N SER A 7 5.11 -0.47 -16.45
CA SER A 7 6.34 0.23 -16.07
C SER A 7 6.54 0.27 -14.56
N GLY A 8 5.46 0.48 -13.79
CA GLY A 8 5.50 0.43 -12.33
C GLY A 8 5.88 -0.95 -11.79
N ARG A 9 5.29 -2.04 -12.35
CA ARG A 9 5.66 -3.41 -11.97
C ARG A 9 7.14 -3.70 -12.29
N GLU A 10 7.58 -3.41 -13.51
CA GLU A 10 8.97 -3.61 -13.93
C GLU A 10 9.94 -2.79 -13.08
N GLY A 11 9.56 -1.56 -12.70
CA GLY A 11 10.33 -0.74 -11.77
C GLY A 11 10.50 -1.39 -10.41
N VAL A 12 9.41 -1.89 -9.82
CA VAL A 12 9.47 -2.61 -8.54
C VAL A 12 10.32 -3.86 -8.66
N LEU A 13 10.07 -4.71 -9.67
CA LEU A 13 10.82 -5.96 -9.87
C LEU A 13 12.32 -5.71 -10.08
N ARG A 14 12.69 -4.62 -10.75
CA ARG A 14 14.09 -4.22 -10.99
C ARG A 14 14.81 -3.80 -9.71
N HIS A 15 14.15 -3.03 -8.85
CA HIS A 15 14.79 -2.45 -7.66
C HIS A 15 14.63 -3.32 -6.41
N LEU A 16 13.66 -4.22 -6.38
CA LEU A 16 13.36 -5.05 -5.20
C LEU A 16 14.54 -5.93 -4.74
N PRO A 17 15.33 -6.58 -5.64
CA PRO A 17 16.50 -7.36 -5.22
C PRO A 17 17.53 -6.53 -4.44
N ASP A 18 17.87 -5.34 -4.93
CA ASP A 18 18.85 -4.44 -4.28
C ASP A 18 18.32 -3.93 -2.94
N LEU A 19 17.03 -3.56 -2.87
CA LEU A 19 16.38 -3.17 -1.62
C LEU A 19 16.42 -4.30 -0.58
N LYS A 20 16.16 -5.55 -1.01
CA LYS A 20 16.23 -6.72 -0.11
C LYS A 20 17.63 -6.95 0.44
N VAL A 21 18.66 -6.79 -0.37
CA VAL A 21 20.06 -6.93 0.08
C VAL A 21 20.44 -5.80 1.04
N ARG A 22 20.07 -4.57 0.71
CA ARG A 22 20.47 -3.37 1.46
C ARG A 22 19.71 -3.22 2.77
N LEU A 23 18.37 -3.32 2.74
CA LEU A 23 17.51 -3.05 3.88
C LEU A 23 17.16 -4.30 4.68
N LYS A 24 17.34 -5.49 4.10
CA LYS A 24 17.05 -6.81 4.71
C LYS A 24 15.65 -6.85 5.36
N PRO A 25 14.59 -6.43 4.66
CA PRO A 25 13.27 -6.36 5.25
C PRO A 25 12.75 -7.76 5.61
N ASP A 26 12.19 -7.89 6.79
CA ASP A 26 11.50 -9.11 7.23
C ASP A 26 10.13 -9.28 6.56
N PHE A 27 9.55 -8.19 6.04
CA PHE A 27 8.24 -8.20 5.40
C PHE A 27 8.10 -7.07 4.38
N ILE A 28 7.51 -7.36 3.21
CA ILE A 28 7.33 -6.38 2.13
C ILE A 28 5.86 -6.35 1.71
N VAL A 29 5.27 -5.15 1.76
CA VAL A 29 3.92 -4.86 1.28
C VAL A 29 3.99 -3.91 0.09
N VAL A 30 3.17 -4.15 -0.91
CA VAL A 30 2.96 -3.22 -2.04
C VAL A 30 1.46 -2.99 -2.23
N ASN A 31 1.08 -1.82 -2.71
CA ASN A 31 -0.28 -1.61 -3.19
C ASN A 31 -0.33 -1.93 -4.68
N GLY A 32 -1.17 -2.90 -5.07
CA GLY A 32 -1.24 -3.43 -6.43
C GLY A 32 -2.51 -3.04 -7.19
N GLU A 33 -3.31 -2.12 -6.67
CA GLU A 33 -4.63 -1.81 -7.23
C GLU A 33 -4.61 -1.27 -8.67
N ASN A 34 -3.48 -0.70 -9.10
CA ASN A 34 -3.30 -0.14 -10.45
C ASN A 34 -2.33 -0.96 -11.32
N ALA A 35 -1.96 -2.16 -10.89
CA ALA A 35 -0.92 -2.96 -11.52
C ALA A 35 -1.30 -3.52 -12.90
N ALA A 36 -2.58 -3.78 -13.17
CA ALA A 36 -3.07 -4.33 -14.44
C ALA A 36 -3.50 -3.21 -15.39
N GLY A 37 -2.57 -2.70 -16.19
CA GLY A 37 -2.88 -1.67 -17.20
C GLY A 37 -3.38 -0.34 -16.59
N GLY A 38 -3.04 -0.05 -15.34
CA GLY A 38 -3.44 1.15 -14.61
C GLY A 38 -4.72 1.00 -13.79
N PHE A 39 -5.41 -0.14 -13.84
CA PHE A 39 -6.68 -0.38 -13.17
C PHE A 39 -6.83 -1.84 -12.73
N GLY A 40 -6.90 -2.08 -11.43
CA GLY A 40 -7.02 -3.42 -10.85
C GLY A 40 -5.72 -4.23 -10.88
N ILE A 41 -5.85 -5.49 -10.46
CA ILE A 41 -4.79 -6.51 -10.47
C ILE A 41 -5.40 -7.85 -10.92
N THR A 42 -4.60 -8.67 -11.61
CA THR A 42 -4.96 -10.06 -11.93
C THR A 42 -4.25 -11.03 -10.99
N GLU A 43 -4.76 -12.26 -10.83
CA GLU A 43 -4.09 -13.32 -10.08
C GLU A 43 -2.66 -13.55 -10.58
N LYS A 44 -2.46 -13.53 -11.91
CA LYS A 44 -1.13 -13.69 -12.52
C LYS A 44 -0.15 -12.60 -12.07
N ILE A 45 -0.57 -11.34 -12.07
CA ILE A 45 0.28 -10.22 -11.63
C ILE A 45 0.56 -10.31 -10.12
N ALA A 46 -0.45 -10.67 -9.32
CA ALA A 46 -0.24 -10.89 -7.89
C ALA A 46 0.79 -11.99 -7.63
N GLN A 47 0.71 -13.11 -8.35
CA GLN A 47 1.67 -14.20 -8.25
C GLN A 47 3.08 -13.78 -8.67
N GLU A 48 3.22 -13.00 -9.74
CA GLU A 48 4.51 -12.45 -10.17
C GLU A 48 5.18 -11.62 -9.06
N LEU A 49 4.41 -10.81 -8.34
CA LEU A 49 4.90 -10.04 -7.20
C LEU A 49 5.29 -10.94 -6.02
N PHE A 50 4.49 -11.97 -5.71
CA PHE A 50 4.81 -12.92 -4.64
C PHE A 50 6.08 -13.71 -4.95
N ASP A 51 6.24 -14.16 -6.20
CA ASP A 51 7.43 -14.90 -6.65
C ASP A 51 8.70 -14.04 -6.57
N ALA A 52 8.57 -12.72 -6.78
CA ALA A 52 9.66 -11.75 -6.58
C ALA A 52 9.99 -11.51 -5.09
N GLY A 53 9.13 -11.97 -4.19
CA GLY A 53 9.30 -11.87 -2.75
C GLY A 53 8.56 -10.68 -2.12
N VAL A 54 7.46 -10.25 -2.68
CA VAL A 54 6.45 -9.46 -1.97
C VAL A 54 5.67 -10.40 -1.06
N ASP A 55 5.44 -10.03 0.18
CA ASP A 55 4.75 -10.89 1.16
C ASP A 55 3.25 -10.63 1.18
N CYS A 56 2.83 -9.38 0.91
CA CYS A 56 1.41 -9.01 0.87
C CYS A 56 1.17 -7.90 -0.17
N VAL A 57 0.02 -7.99 -0.83
CA VAL A 57 -0.47 -6.96 -1.76
C VAL A 57 -1.77 -6.38 -1.22
N THR A 58 -1.84 -5.06 -1.06
CA THR A 58 -3.06 -4.31 -0.74
C THR A 58 -3.70 -3.76 -2.00
N LEU A 59 -4.97 -3.44 -1.92
CA LEU A 59 -5.77 -2.89 -3.00
C LEU A 59 -6.40 -1.53 -2.61
N GLY A 60 -7.36 -1.06 -3.39
CA GLY A 60 -8.08 0.19 -3.16
C GLY A 60 -9.38 0.24 -3.96
N ASN A 61 -9.73 1.41 -4.51
CA ASN A 61 -10.98 1.61 -5.27
C ASN A 61 -11.02 0.83 -6.60
N HIS A 62 -9.86 0.48 -7.16
CA HIS A 62 -9.77 -0.33 -8.38
C HIS A 62 -9.71 -1.85 -8.12
N ALA A 63 -10.04 -2.31 -6.89
CA ALA A 63 -9.95 -3.72 -6.51
C ALA A 63 -10.69 -4.68 -7.47
N TRP A 64 -11.80 -4.23 -8.08
CA TRP A 64 -12.68 -5.05 -8.92
C TRP A 64 -12.66 -4.71 -10.41
N ASP A 65 -11.74 -3.86 -10.87
CA ASP A 65 -11.69 -3.49 -12.30
C ASP A 65 -11.27 -4.68 -13.17
N GLN A 66 -10.52 -5.63 -12.62
CA GLN A 66 -10.29 -6.95 -13.24
C GLN A 66 -11.33 -7.93 -12.71
N LYS A 67 -12.44 -8.09 -13.44
CA LYS A 67 -13.63 -8.86 -13.01
C LYS A 67 -13.33 -10.31 -12.62
N GLU A 68 -12.32 -10.91 -13.24
CA GLU A 68 -11.89 -12.28 -12.94
C GLU A 68 -11.40 -12.45 -11.50
N LEU A 69 -10.89 -11.37 -10.89
CA LEU A 69 -10.40 -11.40 -9.51
C LEU A 69 -11.50 -11.75 -8.50
N LEU A 70 -12.77 -11.42 -8.79
CA LEU A 70 -13.91 -11.77 -7.93
C LEU A 70 -13.98 -13.28 -7.62
N GLY A 71 -13.69 -14.12 -8.60
CA GLY A 71 -13.65 -15.58 -8.44
C GLY A 71 -12.33 -16.15 -7.90
N GLN A 72 -11.28 -15.33 -7.86
CA GLN A 72 -9.91 -15.76 -7.59
C GLN A 72 -9.40 -15.31 -6.21
N ILE A 73 -9.80 -14.13 -5.75
CA ILE A 73 -9.24 -13.49 -4.54
C ILE A 73 -9.35 -14.35 -3.27
N GLY A 74 -10.37 -15.19 -3.16
CA GLY A 74 -10.57 -16.05 -1.98
C GLY A 74 -9.43 -17.03 -1.72
N ARG A 75 -8.70 -17.45 -2.75
CA ARG A 75 -7.56 -18.39 -2.67
C ARG A 75 -6.20 -17.70 -2.54
N LEU A 76 -6.17 -16.37 -2.51
CA LEU A 76 -4.95 -15.55 -2.38
C LEU A 76 -4.91 -14.91 -0.98
N PRO A 77 -4.42 -15.61 0.06
CA PRO A 77 -4.41 -15.09 1.42
C PRO A 77 -3.50 -13.85 1.61
N GLN A 78 -2.57 -13.64 0.70
CA GLN A 78 -1.64 -12.51 0.67
C GLN A 78 -2.19 -11.29 -0.06
N LEU A 79 -3.41 -11.37 -0.63
CA LEU A 79 -4.08 -10.28 -1.33
C LEU A 79 -5.21 -9.72 -0.46
N VAL A 80 -5.13 -8.43 -0.11
CA VAL A 80 -6.02 -7.76 0.85
C VAL A 80 -6.73 -6.60 0.17
N ARG A 81 -8.07 -6.63 0.18
CA ARG A 81 -8.92 -5.53 -0.31
C ARG A 81 -9.36 -4.63 0.85
N PRO A 82 -9.90 -3.42 0.61
CA PRO A 82 -10.41 -2.57 1.68
C PRO A 82 -11.41 -3.31 2.59
N ILE A 83 -11.22 -3.17 3.90
CA ILE A 83 -11.97 -3.89 4.94
C ILE A 83 -13.43 -3.41 5.02
N ASN A 84 -13.68 -2.17 4.63
CA ASN A 84 -14.98 -1.52 4.68
C ASN A 84 -15.85 -1.74 3.44
N TYR A 85 -15.55 -2.73 2.59
CA TYR A 85 -16.55 -3.25 1.64
C TYR A 85 -17.70 -3.93 2.39
N PRO A 86 -18.93 -3.91 1.85
CA PRO A 86 -20.08 -4.57 2.46
C PRO A 86 -19.83 -6.03 2.81
N GLU A 87 -20.53 -6.52 3.83
CA GLU A 87 -20.45 -7.93 4.23
C GLU A 87 -20.81 -8.87 3.05
N GLY A 88 -20.08 -9.98 2.94
CA GLY A 88 -20.22 -10.93 1.83
C GLY A 88 -19.39 -10.60 0.59
N THR A 89 -18.72 -9.44 0.51
CA THR A 89 -17.77 -9.14 -0.58
C THR A 89 -16.62 -10.14 -0.56
N PRO A 90 -16.25 -10.77 -1.70
CA PRO A 90 -15.15 -11.73 -1.79
C PRO A 90 -13.82 -11.19 -1.26
N GLY A 91 -12.94 -12.10 -0.86
CA GLY A 91 -11.63 -11.74 -0.31
C GLY A 91 -11.68 -11.32 1.16
N ARG A 92 -10.60 -10.69 1.61
CA ARG A 92 -10.42 -10.30 3.01
C ARG A 92 -9.92 -8.86 3.14
N GLY A 93 -10.30 -8.19 4.24
CA GLY A 93 -9.89 -6.82 4.54
C GLY A 93 -8.61 -6.72 5.36
N PHE A 94 -8.16 -7.86 5.92
CA PHE A 94 -6.88 -7.99 6.61
C PHE A 94 -6.35 -9.42 6.48
N THR A 95 -5.06 -9.58 6.72
CA THR A 95 -4.39 -10.88 6.78
C THR A 95 -3.31 -10.88 7.86
N ILE A 96 -2.97 -12.06 8.38
CA ILE A 96 -1.83 -12.26 9.29
C ILE A 96 -0.93 -13.29 8.64
N LEU A 97 0.30 -12.89 8.37
CA LEU A 97 1.28 -13.71 7.66
C LEU A 97 2.58 -13.84 8.47
N PRO A 98 3.31 -14.94 8.33
CA PRO A 98 4.64 -15.05 8.93
C PRO A 98 5.61 -14.09 8.24
N ALA A 99 6.47 -13.43 9.00
CA ALA A 99 7.63 -12.74 8.48
C ALA A 99 8.68 -13.74 7.96
N ARG A 100 9.59 -13.28 7.09
CA ARG A 100 10.64 -14.14 6.48
C ARG A 100 11.56 -14.82 7.49
N ASN A 101 11.77 -14.19 8.65
CA ASN A 101 12.55 -14.78 9.73
C ASN A 101 11.86 -15.98 10.42
N GLY A 102 10.60 -16.28 10.07
CA GLY A 102 9.81 -17.39 10.60
C GLY A 102 9.41 -17.27 12.07
N ARG A 103 9.77 -16.19 12.74
CA ARG A 103 9.53 -15.99 14.19
C ARG A 103 8.43 -14.98 14.47
N HIS A 104 8.25 -14.00 13.59
CA HIS A 104 7.32 -12.90 13.78
C HIS A 104 6.07 -13.06 12.89
N LYS A 105 4.97 -12.49 13.35
CA LYS A 105 3.70 -12.42 12.63
C LYS A 105 3.40 -10.96 12.29
N VAL A 106 3.13 -10.69 11.04
CA VAL A 106 2.76 -9.37 10.56
C VAL A 106 1.30 -9.36 10.14
N MET A 107 0.54 -8.44 10.69
CA MET A 107 -0.83 -8.16 10.25
C MET A 107 -0.81 -7.01 9.26
N VAL A 108 -1.50 -7.17 8.14
CA VAL A 108 -1.74 -6.11 7.15
C VAL A 108 -3.24 -5.86 7.08
N ILE A 109 -3.65 -4.62 7.25
CA ILE A 109 -5.03 -4.15 7.13
C ILE A 109 -5.07 -3.15 5.98
N ASN A 110 -6.08 -3.25 5.12
CA ASN A 110 -6.35 -2.25 4.10
C ASN A 110 -7.73 -1.64 4.37
N ALA A 111 -7.86 -0.32 4.30
CA ALA A 111 -9.14 0.36 4.38
C ALA A 111 -9.22 1.47 3.34
N MET A 112 -10.43 1.84 2.93
CA MET A 112 -10.68 2.90 1.96
C MET A 112 -11.40 4.07 2.59
N GLY A 113 -10.95 5.29 2.24
CA GLY A 113 -11.64 6.54 2.59
C GLY A 113 -12.98 6.69 1.86
N ARG A 114 -13.71 7.75 2.19
CA ARG A 114 -15.05 8.02 1.66
C ARG A 114 -15.15 9.40 0.99
N VAL A 115 -14.30 10.33 1.39
CA VAL A 115 -14.32 11.70 0.86
C VAL A 115 -13.76 11.69 -0.56
N PHE A 116 -14.58 12.06 -1.53
CA PHE A 116 -14.31 12.01 -2.98
C PHE A 116 -14.01 10.61 -3.54
N MET A 117 -14.47 9.57 -2.85
CA MET A 117 -14.31 8.17 -3.24
C MET A 117 -15.68 7.47 -3.31
N ASP A 118 -15.70 6.23 -3.78
CA ASP A 118 -16.92 5.43 -3.79
C ASP A 118 -17.47 5.26 -2.36
N PRO A 119 -18.79 5.34 -2.17
CA PRO A 119 -19.41 5.34 -0.85
C PRO A 119 -19.43 3.93 -0.25
N LEU A 120 -18.30 3.50 0.31
CA LEU A 120 -18.23 2.29 1.14
C LEU A 120 -18.69 2.56 2.58
N ASP A 121 -18.76 1.50 3.38
CA ASP A 121 -19.03 1.61 4.81
C ASP A 121 -17.93 2.42 5.53
N ASP A 122 -18.23 2.91 6.73
CA ASP A 122 -17.26 3.61 7.56
C ASP A 122 -16.05 2.70 7.85
N PRO A 123 -14.80 3.14 7.53
CA PRO A 123 -13.62 2.30 7.71
C PRO A 123 -13.22 2.08 9.18
N PHE A 124 -13.61 2.97 10.12
CA PHE A 124 -13.17 2.88 11.51
C PHE A 124 -13.74 1.68 12.28
N PRO A 125 -15.06 1.39 12.27
CA PRO A 125 -15.61 0.28 13.03
C PRO A 125 -15.01 -1.10 12.69
N PRO A 126 -14.84 -1.50 11.41
CA PRO A 126 -14.23 -2.78 11.09
C PRO A 126 -12.74 -2.84 11.47
N VAL A 127 -11.99 -1.75 11.36
CA VAL A 127 -10.58 -1.68 11.83
C VAL A 127 -10.53 -1.86 13.33
N GLU A 128 -11.37 -1.15 14.10
CA GLU A 128 -11.46 -1.30 15.55
C GLU A 128 -11.81 -2.74 15.97
N LYS A 129 -12.75 -3.37 15.28
CA LYS A 129 -13.14 -4.76 15.54
C LYS A 129 -11.95 -5.71 15.42
N VAL A 130 -11.12 -5.54 14.39
CA VAL A 130 -9.93 -6.37 14.17
C VAL A 130 -8.87 -6.11 15.24
N LEU A 131 -8.59 -4.84 15.57
CA LEU A 131 -7.58 -4.46 16.56
C LEU A 131 -7.98 -4.79 18.01
N ASN A 132 -9.27 -4.95 18.30
CA ASN A 132 -9.74 -5.46 19.60
C ASN A 132 -9.45 -6.97 19.78
N ILE A 133 -9.33 -7.72 18.67
CA ILE A 133 -8.99 -9.15 18.68
C ILE A 133 -7.48 -9.33 18.62
N HIS A 134 -6.83 -8.68 17.63
CA HIS A 134 -5.41 -8.82 17.35
C HIS A 134 -4.65 -7.57 17.84
N ARG A 135 -3.74 -7.77 18.79
CA ARG A 135 -3.01 -6.67 19.41
C ARG A 135 -1.53 -6.71 19.10
N LEU A 136 -0.96 -5.52 18.93
CA LEU A 136 0.47 -5.33 18.77
C LEU A 136 1.21 -5.73 20.06
N GLY A 137 2.38 -6.37 19.93
CA GLY A 137 3.22 -6.81 21.05
C GLY A 137 3.54 -8.32 21.05
N GLY A 138 3.24 -9.02 19.96
CA GLY A 138 3.61 -10.39 19.73
C GLY A 138 3.06 -11.38 20.78
N ALA A 139 3.84 -12.39 21.10
CA ALA A 139 3.45 -13.46 22.03
C ALA A 139 3.02 -12.99 23.44
N ARG A 140 3.41 -11.78 23.85
CA ARG A 140 2.99 -11.19 25.14
C ARG A 140 1.51 -10.90 25.20
N MET A 141 0.89 -10.69 24.04
CA MET A 141 -0.55 -10.43 23.92
C MET A 141 -1.36 -11.72 23.76
N GLY A 142 -0.72 -12.89 24.00
CA GLY A 142 -1.34 -14.20 23.87
C GLY A 142 -1.42 -14.70 22.42
N PRO A 143 -2.26 -15.72 22.13
CA PRO A 143 -2.31 -16.36 20.81
C PRO A 143 -2.70 -15.44 19.66
N ALA A 144 -3.47 -14.40 19.95
CA ALA A 144 -3.94 -13.40 18.98
C ALA A 144 -2.97 -12.22 18.82
N GLY A 145 -1.85 -12.21 19.56
CA GLY A 145 -0.82 -11.16 19.43
C GLY A 145 -0.08 -11.24 18.09
N VAL A 146 0.27 -10.07 17.55
CA VAL A 146 1.07 -9.91 16.33
C VAL A 146 2.27 -9.01 16.61
N ASP A 147 3.35 -9.21 15.89
CA ASP A 147 4.62 -8.53 16.16
C ASP A 147 4.71 -7.18 15.41
N ALA A 148 4.03 -7.05 14.28
CA ALA A 148 3.87 -5.79 13.56
C ALA A 148 2.46 -5.69 12.96
N ILE A 149 1.95 -4.46 12.85
CA ILE A 149 0.68 -4.13 12.19
C ILE A 149 0.91 -3.00 11.20
N ILE A 150 0.60 -3.27 9.94
CA ILE A 150 0.67 -2.31 8.83
C ILE A 150 -0.76 -1.99 8.40
N MET A 151 -1.11 -0.70 8.46
CA MET A 151 -2.39 -0.17 7.98
C MET A 151 -2.16 0.62 6.70
N ASP A 152 -2.71 0.14 5.58
CA ASP A 152 -2.81 0.88 4.32
C ASP A 152 -4.16 1.61 4.28
N MET A 153 -4.11 2.94 4.41
CA MET A 153 -5.28 3.80 4.30
C MET A 153 -5.37 4.39 2.90
N HIS A 154 -6.11 3.72 2.04
CA HIS A 154 -6.31 4.09 0.65
C HIS A 154 -7.38 5.17 0.55
N ALA A 155 -7.00 6.45 0.45
CA ALA A 155 -7.94 7.57 0.50
C ALA A 155 -7.47 8.78 -0.32
N GLU A 156 -8.42 9.54 -0.87
CA GLU A 156 -8.14 10.82 -1.52
C GLU A 156 -7.84 11.90 -0.47
N ALA A 157 -8.68 12.05 0.56
CA ALA A 157 -8.55 13.11 1.54
C ALA A 157 -7.42 12.84 2.55
N SER A 158 -6.44 13.74 2.60
CA SER A 158 -5.35 13.70 3.59
C SER A 158 -5.86 13.71 5.03
N SER A 159 -6.99 14.38 5.30
CA SER A 159 -7.60 14.42 6.63
C SER A 159 -8.08 13.04 7.10
N GLU A 160 -8.66 12.21 6.22
CA GLU A 160 -9.05 10.83 6.59
C GLU A 160 -7.82 9.97 6.92
N LYS A 161 -6.73 10.12 6.14
CA LYS A 161 -5.46 9.42 6.40
C LYS A 161 -4.85 9.85 7.74
N MET A 162 -4.80 11.16 8.02
CA MET A 162 -4.27 11.70 9.28
C MET A 162 -5.12 11.27 10.49
N ILE A 163 -6.46 11.30 10.37
CA ILE A 163 -7.36 10.84 11.42
C ILE A 163 -7.08 9.36 11.73
N MET A 164 -6.96 8.51 10.70
CA MET A 164 -6.63 7.09 10.91
C MET A 164 -5.28 6.94 11.60
N GLY A 165 -4.27 7.71 11.22
CA GLY A 165 -2.97 7.73 11.88
C GLY A 165 -3.07 8.06 13.38
N HIS A 166 -3.77 9.13 13.74
CA HIS A 166 -3.93 9.53 15.12
C HIS A 166 -4.81 8.59 15.96
N VAL A 167 -5.88 8.04 15.38
CA VAL A 167 -6.75 7.06 16.07
C VAL A 167 -5.98 5.77 16.38
N LEU A 168 -5.04 5.39 15.51
CA LEU A 168 -4.27 4.16 15.65
C LEU A 168 -2.90 4.35 16.30
N ASP A 169 -2.54 5.59 16.69
CA ASP A 169 -1.25 5.89 17.30
C ASP A 169 -1.00 5.07 18.59
N GLY A 170 0.15 4.41 18.65
CA GLY A 170 0.53 3.49 19.73
C GLY A 170 -0.12 2.09 19.65
N ARG A 171 -0.93 1.82 18.62
CA ARG A 171 -1.67 0.55 18.47
C ARG A 171 -1.24 -0.24 17.24
N VAL A 172 -0.58 0.40 16.28
CA VAL A 172 -0.05 -0.22 15.05
C VAL A 172 1.38 0.25 14.81
N SER A 173 2.12 -0.50 14.00
CA SER A 173 3.52 -0.16 13.67
C SER A 173 3.60 0.97 12.65
N LEU A 174 2.70 0.96 11.65
CA LEU A 174 2.69 1.89 10.53
C LEU A 174 1.25 2.14 10.08
N VAL A 175 0.91 3.42 9.87
CA VAL A 175 -0.21 3.85 9.03
C VAL A 175 0.38 4.58 7.83
N VAL A 176 0.16 4.07 6.65
CA VAL A 176 0.62 4.65 5.39
C VAL A 176 -0.56 4.90 4.47
N GLY A 177 -0.63 6.10 3.92
CA GLY A 177 -1.62 6.43 2.90
C GLY A 177 -1.18 6.01 1.51
N THR A 178 -2.17 5.73 0.66
CA THR A 178 -2.04 5.41 -0.76
C THR A 178 -3.13 6.14 -1.55
N HIS A 179 -3.24 5.99 -2.85
CA HIS A 179 -4.21 6.56 -3.78
C HIS A 179 -3.76 7.84 -4.50
N CYS A 180 -3.18 8.84 -3.82
CA CYS A 180 -2.88 10.12 -4.47
C CYS A 180 -1.69 10.05 -5.42
N HIS A 181 -0.88 9.01 -5.37
CA HIS A 181 0.28 8.75 -6.22
C HIS A 181 1.43 9.75 -6.07
N VAL A 182 1.38 10.66 -5.10
CA VAL A 182 2.41 11.68 -4.86
C VAL A 182 3.01 11.46 -3.48
N PRO A 183 4.32 11.16 -3.37
CA PRO A 183 4.94 10.92 -2.07
C PRO A 183 4.94 12.22 -1.25
N THR A 184 4.33 12.17 -0.07
CA THR A 184 4.25 13.31 0.84
C THR A 184 5.50 13.44 1.71
N ALA A 185 5.76 14.64 2.19
CA ALA A 185 6.98 14.96 2.95
C ALA A 185 6.80 14.81 4.48
N ASP A 186 5.66 14.29 4.92
CA ASP A 186 5.23 14.28 6.32
C ASP A 186 5.52 12.97 7.08
N LEU A 187 6.43 12.15 6.54
CA LEU A 187 6.85 10.92 7.22
C LEU A 187 7.40 11.23 8.62
N GLN A 188 6.81 10.62 9.62
CA GLN A 188 7.13 10.84 11.03
C GLN A 188 6.80 9.62 11.88
N ILE A 189 7.28 9.61 13.12
CA ILE A 189 6.80 8.72 14.18
C ILE A 189 5.92 9.58 15.09
N LEU A 190 4.66 9.19 15.23
CA LEU A 190 3.69 9.87 16.08
C LEU A 190 4.04 9.67 17.58
N ASN A 191 3.43 10.43 18.45
CA ASN A 191 3.75 10.45 19.89
C ASN A 191 3.57 9.11 20.60
N GLY A 192 2.63 8.27 20.13
CA GLY A 192 2.40 6.91 20.63
C GLY A 192 3.34 5.87 20.05
N GLY A 193 4.17 6.23 19.05
CA GLY A 193 5.18 5.36 18.45
C GLY A 193 4.77 4.72 17.13
N THR A 194 3.65 5.07 16.54
CA THR A 194 3.24 4.62 15.21
C THR A 194 3.96 5.44 14.12
N ALA A 195 4.61 4.78 13.16
CA ALA A 195 5.07 5.47 11.95
C ALA A 195 3.88 5.91 11.09
N TYR A 196 3.97 7.11 10.51
CA TYR A 196 2.90 7.69 9.70
C TYR A 196 3.44 8.43 8.49
N GLN A 197 2.81 8.23 7.33
CA GLN A 197 2.97 9.07 6.14
C GLN A 197 1.63 9.21 5.42
N THR A 198 1.27 10.43 5.00
CA THR A 198 -0.01 10.71 4.32
C THR A 198 -0.13 9.97 2.98
N ASP A 199 0.94 9.90 2.20
CA ASP A 199 0.95 9.10 0.96
C ASP A 199 2.36 8.62 0.64
N ALA A 200 2.49 7.33 0.38
CA ALA A 200 3.77 6.72 0.00
C ALA A 200 4.23 7.12 -1.41
N GLY A 201 3.33 7.65 -2.22
CA GLY A 201 3.53 7.88 -3.64
C GLY A 201 3.29 6.63 -4.48
N MET A 202 3.49 6.71 -5.78
CA MET A 202 3.38 5.56 -6.67
C MET A 202 4.72 4.91 -7.00
N CYS A 203 4.65 3.66 -7.45
CA CYS A 203 5.70 3.01 -8.21
C CYS A 203 5.29 3.08 -9.68
N GLY A 204 5.87 4.00 -10.44
CA GLY A 204 5.41 4.27 -11.80
C GLY A 204 6.15 5.41 -12.48
N ASP A 205 5.72 5.70 -13.70
CA ASP A 205 6.26 6.76 -14.53
C ASP A 205 5.81 8.15 -14.03
N TYR A 206 6.75 8.96 -13.56
CA TYR A 206 6.49 10.32 -13.06
C TYR A 206 6.52 11.42 -14.13
N ASP A 207 6.70 11.09 -15.42
CA ASP A 207 6.43 12.03 -16.52
C ASP A 207 4.97 11.93 -17.02
N THR A 208 4.06 11.84 -16.10
CA THR A 208 2.62 11.55 -16.29
C THR A 208 1.76 12.42 -15.39
N VAL A 209 0.44 12.32 -15.51
CA VAL A 209 -0.50 12.85 -14.52
C VAL A 209 -0.99 11.68 -13.66
N ILE A 210 -0.50 11.60 -12.43
CA ILE A 210 -0.80 10.52 -11.47
C ILE A 210 -0.66 9.09 -12.06
N GLY A 211 0.37 8.88 -12.90
CA GLY A 211 0.65 7.59 -13.53
C GLY A 211 0.00 7.39 -14.89
N MET A 212 -0.92 8.25 -15.32
CA MET A 212 -1.60 8.18 -16.63
C MET A 212 -0.95 9.13 -17.64
N LYS A 213 -0.86 8.72 -18.90
CA LYS A 213 -0.31 9.55 -19.99
C LYS A 213 -0.91 10.94 -19.96
N LYS A 214 -0.07 11.95 -19.92
CA LYS A 214 -0.45 13.34 -19.67
C LYS A 214 -1.34 13.94 -20.78
N GLU A 215 -1.19 13.47 -22.02
CA GLU A 215 -1.92 13.99 -23.17
C GLU A 215 -3.44 13.82 -23.00
N ALA A 216 -3.89 12.63 -22.60
CA ALA A 216 -5.30 12.33 -22.37
C ALA A 216 -5.87 13.15 -21.19
N ALA A 217 -5.10 13.23 -20.08
CA ALA A 217 -5.50 14.02 -18.92
C ALA A 217 -5.60 15.51 -19.21
N ILE A 218 -4.60 16.08 -19.88
CA ILE A 218 -4.57 17.49 -20.30
C ILE A 218 -5.73 17.79 -21.26
N HIS A 219 -5.93 16.94 -22.28
CA HIS A 219 -7.04 17.12 -23.21
C HIS A 219 -8.38 17.17 -22.50
N LYS A 220 -8.67 16.20 -21.64
CA LYS A 220 -9.93 16.15 -20.87
C LYS A 220 -10.12 17.40 -20.01
N MET A 221 -9.05 17.89 -19.36
CA MET A 221 -9.13 19.05 -18.49
C MET A 221 -9.36 20.35 -19.26
N LEU A 222 -8.63 20.56 -20.37
CA LEU A 222 -8.66 21.80 -21.14
C LEU A 222 -9.81 21.87 -22.16
N ARG A 223 -10.15 20.77 -22.80
CA ARG A 223 -11.12 20.75 -23.92
C ARG A 223 -12.52 20.34 -23.49
N LYS A 224 -12.67 19.59 -22.38
CA LYS A 224 -13.98 19.07 -21.89
C LYS A 224 -14.71 18.18 -22.91
N THR A 225 -14.00 17.68 -23.92
CA THR A 225 -14.54 16.80 -24.97
C THR A 225 -13.97 15.38 -24.79
N PRO A 226 -14.62 14.35 -25.37
CA PRO A 226 -14.04 13.02 -25.41
C PRO A 226 -12.67 13.05 -26.06
N GLY A 227 -11.73 12.36 -25.45
CA GLY A 227 -10.36 12.18 -25.93
C GLY A 227 -9.95 10.71 -25.89
N GLU A 228 -8.66 10.44 -25.95
CA GLU A 228 -8.11 9.12 -25.78
C GLU A 228 -8.45 8.56 -24.38
N ARG A 229 -8.56 7.24 -24.29
CA ARG A 229 -8.72 6.56 -23.00
C ARG A 229 -7.46 6.76 -22.15
N TYR A 230 -7.64 6.89 -20.85
CA TYR A 230 -6.52 6.86 -19.92
C TYR A 230 -5.75 5.56 -20.07
N SER A 231 -4.45 5.69 -20.17
CA SER A 231 -3.50 4.56 -20.17
C SER A 231 -2.29 4.93 -19.32
N PRO A 232 -1.66 3.99 -18.62
CA PRO A 232 -0.49 4.28 -17.80
C PRO A 232 0.70 4.75 -18.64
N GLY A 233 1.56 5.56 -18.02
CA GLY A 233 2.85 5.91 -18.59
C GLY A 233 3.76 4.68 -18.71
N GLU A 234 4.63 4.68 -19.70
CA GLU A 234 5.48 3.53 -20.04
C GLU A 234 6.97 3.88 -20.21
N ASN A 235 7.36 5.09 -19.78
CA ASN A 235 8.75 5.54 -19.88
C ASN A 235 9.59 5.05 -18.69
N ASP A 236 10.32 3.96 -18.88
CA ASP A 236 11.16 3.36 -17.85
C ASP A 236 12.24 4.31 -17.28
N ALA A 237 12.67 5.29 -18.05
CA ALA A 237 13.67 6.27 -17.59
C ALA A 237 13.13 7.23 -16.53
N THR A 238 11.81 7.40 -16.45
CA THR A 238 11.12 8.30 -15.52
C THR A 238 10.39 7.56 -14.39
N VAL A 239 10.48 6.21 -14.37
CA VAL A 239 9.88 5.37 -13.32
C VAL A 239 10.63 5.56 -12.00
N SER A 240 9.92 6.03 -10.99
CA SER A 240 10.37 6.01 -9.60
C SER A 240 9.62 4.96 -8.79
N VAL A 241 10.32 4.30 -7.88
CA VAL A 241 9.75 3.39 -6.89
C VAL A 241 9.70 4.12 -5.56
N CYS A 242 8.50 4.36 -5.05
CA CYS A 242 8.26 5.07 -3.80
C CYS A 242 7.71 4.13 -2.73
N GLY A 243 8.09 4.37 -1.49
CA GLY A 243 7.64 3.59 -0.34
C GLY A 243 8.16 4.13 0.99
N VAL A 244 7.89 3.39 2.04
CA VAL A 244 8.33 3.68 3.41
C VAL A 244 9.07 2.47 3.96
N PHE A 245 10.23 2.69 4.55
CA PHE A 245 10.94 1.71 5.36
C PHE A 245 10.68 2.00 6.83
N VAL A 246 10.28 0.98 7.58
CA VAL A 246 10.04 1.08 9.03
C VAL A 246 10.79 -0.03 9.74
N GLU A 247 11.54 0.34 10.77
CA GLU A 247 12.12 -0.58 11.73
C GLU A 247 11.32 -0.53 13.02
N THR A 248 10.90 -1.69 13.51
CA THR A 248 10.09 -1.82 14.72
C THR A 248 10.91 -2.33 15.90
N ASP A 249 10.44 -2.02 17.09
CA ASP A 249 10.95 -2.63 18.32
C ASP A 249 10.35 -4.03 18.50
N ASP A 250 11.18 -5.06 18.60
CA ASP A 250 10.74 -6.46 18.71
C ASP A 250 9.85 -6.73 19.93
N ARG A 251 9.92 -5.86 20.93
CA ARG A 251 9.16 -6.02 22.16
C ARG A 251 7.76 -5.40 22.06
N THR A 252 7.66 -4.24 21.46
CA THR A 252 6.41 -3.47 21.41
C THR A 252 5.73 -3.54 20.04
N GLY A 253 6.49 -3.80 18.97
CA GLY A 253 6.04 -3.70 17.58
C GLY A 253 5.91 -2.26 17.08
N LEU A 254 6.16 -1.25 17.92
CA LEU A 254 6.10 0.16 17.54
C LEU A 254 7.34 0.57 16.74
N ALA A 255 7.21 1.64 15.97
CA ALA A 255 8.28 2.14 15.13
C ALA A 255 9.43 2.76 15.96
N LYS A 256 10.65 2.39 15.63
CA LYS A 256 11.89 3.01 16.12
C LYS A 256 12.51 3.92 15.09
N ARG A 257 12.30 3.61 13.82
CA ARG A 257 12.83 4.35 12.68
C ARG A 257 11.84 4.28 11.53
N ALA A 258 11.67 5.38 10.82
CA ALA A 258 10.86 5.47 9.62
C ALA A 258 11.57 6.35 8.60
N GLU A 259 11.79 5.86 7.39
CA GLU A 259 12.48 6.58 6.32
C GLU A 259 11.80 6.38 4.98
N ALA A 260 11.75 7.45 4.17
CA ALA A 260 11.18 7.38 2.84
C ALA A 260 12.12 6.64 1.88
N VAL A 261 11.53 5.79 1.06
CA VAL A 261 12.18 5.15 -0.09
C VAL A 261 11.70 5.85 -1.35
N ARG A 262 12.63 6.45 -2.11
CA ARG A 262 12.39 6.99 -3.45
C ARG A 262 13.62 6.72 -4.31
N ILE A 263 13.50 5.79 -5.24
CA ILE A 263 14.61 5.33 -6.07
C ILE A 263 14.22 5.26 -7.53
N GLY A 264 15.18 5.48 -8.40
CA GLY A 264 14.98 5.54 -9.85
C GLY A 264 14.30 6.81 -10.33
N GLY A 265 14.17 6.95 -11.64
CA GLY A 265 13.42 8.01 -12.31
C GLY A 265 13.88 9.42 -11.99
N ARG A 266 12.91 10.33 -11.96
CA ARG A 266 13.14 11.79 -11.89
C ARG A 266 12.90 12.43 -10.53
N LEU A 267 12.31 11.72 -9.59
CA LEU A 267 12.11 12.26 -8.25
C LEU A 267 13.42 12.39 -7.47
N GLY A 268 13.49 13.33 -6.54
CA GLY A 268 14.59 13.42 -5.58
C GLY A 268 14.76 12.11 -4.83
N GLN A 269 15.96 11.53 -4.90
CA GLN A 269 16.25 10.21 -4.34
C GLN A 269 16.23 10.24 -2.81
N SER A 270 15.69 9.19 -2.22
CA SER A 270 15.76 8.93 -0.77
C SER A 270 15.90 7.43 -0.58
N LEU A 271 16.93 7.02 0.12
CA LEU A 271 17.18 5.61 0.35
C LEU A 271 17.74 5.43 1.77
N PRO A 272 17.02 4.67 2.62
CA PRO A 272 17.45 4.38 3.97
C PRO A 272 18.87 3.83 4.03
N THR A 273 19.60 4.24 5.05
CA THR A 273 20.89 3.62 5.37
C THR A 273 20.62 2.27 6.03
N GLY A 274 21.23 1.21 5.51
CA GLY A 274 21.08 -0.14 6.03
C GLY A 274 21.74 -0.32 7.40
#